data_d52cd92e170686e6d34cb70e6fbdbe71
#
_entry.id   d52cd92e170686e6d34cb70e6fbdbe71
#
_cell.length_a   1.000
_cell.length_b   1.000
_cell.length_c   1.000
_cell.angle_alpha   90.00
_cell.angle_beta   90.00
_cell.angle_gamma   90.00
#
_symmetry.space_group_name_H-M   'P 1'
#
loop_
_entity.id
_entity.type
_entity.pdbx_description
1 polymer ?
#
loop_
_entity_poly.entity_id
_entity_poly.type
_entity_poly.pdbx_seq_one_letter_code
_entity_poly.pdbx_strand_id
1 'polypeptide(L)'
;MKSKSWKKLFLPEIKTRSEKNIILIGEKTIVRRKTREDLKNDYGWRIDPELSDLDATVPINLTYEQFQRISINEIEKPSPWSLKFSIDNKKNVHIGNCMFYDINRWNNSCEYGIMIGNKKYWNFGYGADATMNTLYYIFNQTDITKVYLHTLSENIR
;
A
#
# COMPACT_ATOMS: atom_id res chain seq x y z
N MET A 1 26.16 -25.07 -7.02
CA MET A 1 25.61 -23.96 -7.82
C MET A 1 25.37 -22.77 -6.89
N LYS A 2 26.12 -21.66 -7.04
CA LYS A 2 25.98 -20.48 -6.17
C LYS A 2 24.74 -19.70 -6.60
N SER A 3 23.73 -19.56 -5.74
CA SER A 3 22.58 -18.70 -5.97
C SER A 3 23.06 -17.26 -6.10
N LYS A 4 22.93 -16.68 -7.28
CA LYS A 4 23.22 -15.26 -7.52
C LYS A 4 22.20 -14.44 -6.75
N SER A 5 22.70 -13.71 -5.76
CA SER A 5 21.90 -12.79 -4.95
C SER A 5 21.31 -11.69 -5.82
N TRP A 6 20.01 -11.74 -6.05
CA TRP A 6 19.21 -10.70 -6.72
C TRP A 6 19.14 -9.39 -5.94
N LYS A 7 19.67 -9.37 -4.71
CA LYS A 7 19.66 -8.22 -3.79
C LYS A 7 20.52 -7.03 -4.24
N LYS A 8 21.36 -7.16 -5.27
CA LYS A 8 22.30 -6.11 -5.69
C LYS A 8 21.88 -5.30 -6.92
N LEU A 9 20.79 -5.64 -7.61
CA LEU A 9 20.46 -5.03 -8.91
C LEU A 9 19.49 -3.85 -8.84
N PHE A 10 18.83 -3.55 -7.72
CA PHE A 10 17.70 -2.62 -7.68
C PHE A 10 17.70 -1.59 -6.56
N LEU A 11 18.84 -1.26 -5.94
CA LEU A 11 18.90 -0.23 -4.93
C LEU A 11 19.72 0.97 -5.39
N PRO A 12 19.11 2.02 -5.95
CA PRO A 12 19.74 3.33 -5.93
C PRO A 12 19.73 3.85 -4.48
N GLU A 13 20.86 4.36 -4.00
CA GLU A 13 20.96 5.00 -2.69
C GLU A 13 20.03 6.20 -2.62
N ILE A 14 18.92 6.08 -1.88
CA ILE A 14 18.05 7.21 -1.55
C ILE A 14 18.42 7.67 -0.15
N LYS A 15 19.24 8.71 -0.06
CA LYS A 15 19.46 9.49 1.17
C LYS A 15 18.26 10.42 1.34
N THR A 16 17.52 10.27 2.46
CA THR A 16 16.53 11.18 3.07
C THR A 16 15.09 10.66 3.17
N ARG A 17 14.88 9.70 3.99
CA ARG A 17 13.78 9.42 4.93
C ARG A 17 14.22 8.22 5.73
N SER A 18 13.90 8.14 7.01
CA SER A 18 14.38 7.04 7.87
C SER A 18 14.30 5.71 7.14
N GLU A 19 15.43 5.13 6.75
CA GLU A 19 15.55 3.86 5.99
C GLU A 19 14.78 2.70 6.63
N LYS A 20 14.45 2.83 7.91
CA LYS A 20 13.69 1.87 8.71
C LYS A 20 12.23 1.68 8.26
N ASN A 21 11.67 2.58 7.46
CA ASN A 21 10.26 2.54 7.05
C ASN A 21 10.06 2.05 5.60
N ILE A 22 11.11 1.98 4.79
CA ILE A 22 11.02 1.50 3.40
C ILE A 22 10.96 -0.02 3.42
N ILE A 23 9.96 -0.57 2.71
CA ILE A 23 9.76 -2.01 2.53
C ILE A 23 10.40 -2.45 1.22
N LEU A 24 10.06 -1.79 0.11
CA LEU A 24 10.59 -2.08 -1.22
C LEU A 24 10.65 -0.81 -2.08
N ILE A 25 11.61 -0.81 -3.00
CA ILE A 25 11.77 0.23 -4.01
C ILE A 25 11.59 -0.43 -5.38
N GLY A 26 10.49 -0.08 -6.05
CA GLY A 26 10.19 -0.50 -7.41
C GLY A 26 10.82 0.40 -8.47
N GLU A 27 10.41 0.22 -9.71
CA GLU A 27 10.83 1.07 -10.82
C GLU A 27 10.26 2.49 -10.70
N LYS A 28 8.97 2.61 -10.35
CA LYS A 28 8.21 3.87 -10.27
C LYS A 28 7.85 4.26 -8.86
N THR A 29 7.73 3.30 -7.94
CA THR A 29 7.18 3.47 -6.61
C THR A 29 8.19 3.13 -5.51
N ILE A 30 7.90 3.64 -4.33
CA ILE A 30 8.49 3.26 -3.05
C ILE A 30 7.34 2.80 -2.17
N VAL A 31 7.37 1.54 -1.76
CA VAL A 31 6.40 1.00 -0.78
C VAL A 31 7.03 1.09 0.60
N ARG A 32 6.34 1.71 1.53
CA ARG A 32 6.82 1.95 2.89
C ARG A 32 5.73 1.78 3.95
N ARG A 33 6.13 1.69 5.20
CA ARG A 33 5.19 1.73 6.32
C ARG A 33 4.44 3.07 6.34
N LYS A 34 3.19 3.02 6.80
CA LYS A 34 2.40 4.24 7.02
C LYS A 34 2.99 5.10 8.13
N THR A 35 2.83 6.41 7.97
CA THR A 35 3.22 7.41 8.94
C THR A 35 2.08 8.39 9.20
N ARG A 36 2.19 9.20 10.24
CA ARG A 36 1.15 10.20 10.58
C ARG A 36 0.99 11.28 9.51
N GLU A 37 2.06 11.57 8.76
CA GLU A 37 2.08 12.55 7.68
C GLU A 37 1.19 12.14 6.49
N ASP A 38 0.91 10.84 6.35
CA ASP A 38 0.07 10.30 5.28
C ASP A 38 -1.42 10.63 5.48
N LEU A 39 -1.83 10.83 6.74
CA LEU A 39 -3.24 10.87 7.13
C LEU A 39 -4.05 11.97 6.46
N LYS A 40 -3.42 13.09 6.10
CA LYS A 40 -4.10 14.17 5.39
C LYS A 40 -4.53 13.74 4.00
N ASN A 41 -3.66 13.04 3.27
CA ASN A 41 -3.97 12.49 1.96
C ASN A 41 -4.99 11.35 2.08
N ASP A 42 -4.78 10.44 3.04
CA ASP A 42 -5.69 9.32 3.28
C ASP A 42 -7.11 9.79 3.54
N TYR A 43 -7.28 10.81 4.40
CA TYR A 43 -8.58 11.38 4.67
C TYR A 43 -9.21 11.98 3.41
N GLY A 44 -8.44 12.77 2.65
CA GLY A 44 -8.91 13.36 1.40
C GLY A 44 -9.40 12.31 0.39
N TRP A 45 -8.72 11.16 0.32
CA TRP A 45 -9.14 10.07 -0.56
C TRP A 45 -10.35 9.30 -0.02
N ARG A 46 -10.51 9.19 1.29
CA ARG A 46 -11.64 8.48 1.91
C ARG A 46 -12.95 9.27 1.90
N ILE A 47 -12.90 10.59 1.70
CA ILE A 47 -14.09 11.44 1.52
C ILE A 47 -14.39 11.71 0.03
N ASP A 48 -13.53 11.31 -0.91
CA ASP A 48 -13.73 11.49 -2.35
C ASP A 48 -14.75 10.46 -2.85
N PRO A 49 -15.91 10.90 -3.41
CA PRO A 49 -16.94 9.98 -3.87
C PRO A 49 -16.48 9.07 -5.00
N GLU A 50 -15.72 9.58 -5.98
CA GLU A 50 -15.23 8.78 -7.10
C GLU A 50 -14.28 7.68 -6.65
N LEU A 51 -13.37 7.98 -5.70
CA LEU A 51 -12.48 6.98 -5.13
C LEU A 51 -13.24 5.94 -4.31
N SER A 52 -14.26 6.36 -3.57
CA SER A 52 -15.11 5.44 -2.82
C SER A 52 -15.92 4.51 -3.73
N ASP A 53 -16.49 5.03 -4.80
CA ASP A 53 -17.22 4.23 -5.80
C ASP A 53 -16.31 3.15 -6.42
N LEU A 54 -15.07 3.53 -6.79
CA LEU A 54 -14.09 2.60 -7.36
C LEU A 54 -13.58 1.54 -6.36
N ASP A 55 -13.63 1.85 -5.07
CA ASP A 55 -13.25 0.96 -3.96
C ASP A 55 -14.45 0.14 -3.43
N ALA A 56 -15.60 0.20 -4.10
CA ALA A 56 -16.86 -0.43 -3.69
C ALA A 56 -17.29 -0.06 -2.26
N THR A 57 -17.03 1.19 -1.85
CA THR A 57 -17.34 1.72 -0.53
C THR A 57 -18.16 3.01 -0.62
N VAL A 58 -18.46 3.60 0.52
CA VAL A 58 -19.04 4.95 0.61
C VAL A 58 -18.04 5.90 1.24
N PRO A 59 -18.09 7.20 0.88
CA PRO A 59 -17.30 8.21 1.57
C PRO A 59 -17.51 8.17 3.08
N ILE A 60 -16.42 8.28 3.84
CA ILE A 60 -16.53 8.27 5.31
C ILE A 60 -17.20 9.56 5.80
N ASN A 61 -18.07 9.43 6.80
CA ASN A 61 -18.73 10.54 7.48
C ASN A 61 -18.07 10.80 8.84
N LEU A 62 -16.79 11.17 8.82
CA LEU A 62 -15.99 11.50 10.01
C LEU A 62 -15.35 12.87 9.80
N THR A 63 -15.14 13.63 10.87
CA THR A 63 -14.25 14.79 10.79
C THR A 63 -12.80 14.34 10.66
N TYR A 64 -11.92 15.24 10.19
CA TYR A 64 -10.50 14.90 10.10
C TYR A 64 -9.90 14.49 11.45
N GLU A 65 -10.30 15.15 12.54
CA GLU A 65 -9.82 14.85 13.89
C GLU A 65 -10.26 13.45 14.36
N GLN A 66 -11.49 13.06 14.04
CA GLN A 66 -12.00 11.72 14.36
C GLN A 66 -11.24 10.65 13.57
N PHE A 67 -11.09 10.87 12.25
CA PHE A 67 -10.32 9.99 11.38
C PHE A 67 -8.87 9.87 11.84
N GLN A 68 -8.22 10.99 12.14
CA GLN A 68 -6.83 11.04 12.60
C GLN A 68 -6.63 10.22 13.88
N ARG A 69 -7.53 10.36 14.87
CA ARG A 69 -7.44 9.61 16.12
C ARG A 69 -7.49 8.11 15.90
N ILE A 70 -8.43 7.64 15.07
CA ILE A 70 -8.57 6.21 14.75
C ILE A 70 -7.32 5.72 14.02
N SER A 71 -6.88 6.46 12.99
CA SER A 71 -5.76 6.05 12.15
C SER A 71 -4.42 6.06 12.88
N ILE A 72 -4.19 7.00 13.80
CA ILE A 72 -2.99 6.99 14.65
C ILE A 72 -2.96 5.72 15.52
N ASN A 73 -4.09 5.36 16.12
CA ASN A 73 -4.15 4.13 16.92
C ASN A 73 -3.84 2.88 16.08
N GLU A 74 -4.32 2.82 14.83
CA GLU A 74 -3.98 1.72 13.92
C GLU A 74 -2.51 1.69 13.50
N ILE A 75 -1.85 2.85 13.34
CA ILE A 75 -0.41 2.94 13.04
C ILE A 75 0.42 2.49 14.24
N GLU A 76 0.05 2.88 15.45
CA GLU A 76 0.78 2.58 16.68
C GLU A 76 0.54 1.14 17.18
N LYS A 77 -0.64 0.61 16.94
CA LYS A 77 -1.08 -0.74 17.34
C LYS A 77 -1.65 -1.48 16.13
N PRO A 78 -0.80 -1.87 15.17
CA PRO A 78 -1.25 -2.52 13.96
C PRO A 78 -1.92 -3.87 14.26
N SER A 79 -3.00 -4.15 13.54
CA SER A 79 -3.68 -5.43 13.61
C SER A 79 -2.77 -6.57 13.13
N PRO A 80 -2.73 -7.73 13.79
CA PRO A 80 -2.00 -8.89 13.32
C PRO A 80 -2.62 -9.55 12.07
N TRP A 81 -3.82 -9.12 11.68
CA TRP A 81 -4.59 -9.66 10.56
C TRP A 81 -4.53 -8.76 9.31
N SER A 82 -3.74 -7.69 9.36
CA SER A 82 -3.55 -6.80 8.22
C SER A 82 -2.16 -6.17 8.20
N LEU A 83 -1.68 -5.88 6.99
CA LEU A 83 -0.44 -5.15 6.74
C LEU A 83 -0.78 -3.97 5.84
N LYS A 84 -0.59 -2.75 6.34
CA LYS A 84 -0.93 -1.50 5.63
C LYS A 84 0.34 -0.76 5.23
N PHE A 85 0.39 -0.31 3.98
CA PHE A 85 1.53 0.41 3.41
C PHE A 85 1.08 1.69 2.72
N SER A 86 1.98 2.64 2.66
CA SER A 86 1.89 3.82 1.81
C SER A 86 2.71 3.62 0.55
N ILE A 87 2.22 4.17 -0.55
CA ILE A 87 2.89 4.18 -1.85
C ILE A 87 3.34 5.60 -2.14
N ASP A 88 4.64 5.81 -2.24
CA ASP A 88 5.23 7.05 -2.72
C ASP A 88 5.72 6.89 -4.16
N ASN A 89 5.80 7.99 -4.90
CA ASN A 89 6.58 8.04 -6.13
C ASN A 89 8.07 8.20 -5.81
N LYS A 90 8.94 8.20 -6.85
CA LYS A 90 10.40 8.36 -6.67
C LYS A 90 10.84 9.72 -6.14
N LYS A 91 9.94 10.69 -6.06
CA LYS A 91 10.18 12.01 -5.45
C LYS A 91 9.67 12.09 -4.00
N ASN A 92 9.37 10.94 -3.38
CA ASN A 92 8.80 10.81 -2.03
C ASN A 92 7.46 11.55 -1.86
N VAL A 93 6.66 11.63 -2.92
CA VAL A 93 5.29 12.14 -2.84
C VAL A 93 4.36 10.96 -2.57
N HIS A 94 3.58 11.02 -1.51
CA HIS A 94 2.57 10.02 -1.18
C HIS A 94 1.42 10.08 -2.21
N ILE A 95 1.24 8.99 -2.96
CA ILE A 95 0.32 8.91 -4.09
C ILE A 95 -0.79 7.88 -3.93
N GLY A 96 -0.66 6.96 -2.96
CA GLY A 96 -1.63 5.90 -2.74
C GLY A 96 -1.31 5.01 -1.56
N ASN A 97 -2.10 3.97 -1.40
CA ASN A 97 -1.99 2.98 -0.35
C ASN A 97 -2.18 1.58 -0.91
N CYS A 98 -1.60 0.59 -0.24
CA CYS A 98 -1.95 -0.80 -0.43
C CYS A 98 -1.95 -1.54 0.91
N MET A 99 -2.64 -2.68 0.94
CA MET A 99 -2.76 -3.48 2.15
C MET A 99 -2.98 -4.94 1.82
N PHE A 100 -2.53 -5.79 2.73
CA PHE A 100 -2.98 -7.16 2.85
C PHE A 100 -3.88 -7.25 4.07
N TYR A 101 -5.03 -7.87 3.94
CA TYR A 101 -6.02 -8.04 5.02
C TYR A 101 -6.65 -9.42 4.94
N ASP A 102 -7.51 -9.76 5.90
CA ASP A 102 -8.06 -11.10 6.05
C ASP A 102 -6.98 -12.19 6.01
N ILE A 103 -5.84 -11.89 6.69
CA ILE A 103 -4.72 -12.81 6.76
C ILE A 103 -5.16 -14.08 7.49
N ASN A 104 -5.25 -15.16 6.74
CA ASN A 104 -5.61 -16.48 7.25
C ASN A 104 -4.36 -17.38 7.36
N ARG A 105 -3.92 -17.61 8.59
CA ARG A 105 -2.71 -18.40 8.87
C ARG A 105 -2.92 -19.91 8.75
N TRP A 106 -4.18 -20.38 8.65
CA TRP A 106 -4.48 -21.81 8.51
C TRP A 106 -4.23 -22.28 7.07
N ASN A 107 -4.57 -21.46 6.10
CA ASN A 107 -4.39 -21.79 4.68
C ASN A 107 -3.37 -20.87 3.98
N ASN A 108 -2.64 -20.07 4.75
CA ASN A 108 -1.59 -19.17 4.28
C ASN A 108 -2.08 -18.24 3.14
N SER A 109 -3.26 -17.65 3.31
CA SER A 109 -3.85 -16.75 2.31
C SER A 109 -4.16 -15.37 2.89
N CYS A 110 -4.29 -14.39 2.01
CA CYS A 110 -4.78 -13.06 2.36
C CYS A 110 -5.43 -12.38 1.16
N GLU A 111 -6.20 -11.36 1.44
CA GLU A 111 -6.72 -10.45 0.41
C GLU A 111 -5.78 -9.26 0.23
N TYR A 112 -5.66 -8.79 -1.01
CA TYR A 112 -4.87 -7.62 -1.38
C TYR A 112 -5.78 -6.50 -1.89
N GLY A 113 -5.56 -5.30 -1.37
CA GLY A 113 -6.20 -4.07 -1.86
C GLY A 113 -5.17 -3.01 -2.20
N ILE A 114 -5.45 -2.22 -3.23
CA ILE A 114 -4.62 -1.10 -3.65
C ILE A 114 -5.48 0.07 -4.12
N MET A 115 -5.05 1.27 -3.75
CA MET A 115 -5.63 2.53 -4.23
C MET A 115 -4.51 3.50 -4.60
N ILE A 116 -4.49 3.98 -5.83
CA ILE A 116 -3.74 5.18 -6.21
C ILE A 116 -4.69 6.37 -6.04
N GLY A 117 -4.64 6.99 -4.85
CA GLY A 117 -5.57 8.06 -4.47
C GLY A 117 -5.30 9.37 -5.19
N ASN A 118 -4.05 9.65 -5.56
CA ASN A 118 -3.72 10.83 -6.33
C ASN A 118 -3.96 10.58 -7.83
N LYS A 119 -5.08 11.10 -8.35
CA LYS A 119 -5.57 10.89 -9.73
C LYS A 119 -4.58 11.30 -10.82
N LYS A 120 -3.62 12.21 -10.51
CA LYS A 120 -2.57 12.62 -11.46
C LYS A 120 -1.60 11.49 -11.83
N TYR A 121 -1.60 10.40 -11.06
CA TYR A 121 -0.72 9.25 -11.28
C TYR A 121 -1.47 8.05 -11.88
N TRP A 122 -2.75 8.20 -12.24
CA TRP A 122 -3.52 7.14 -12.87
C TRP A 122 -3.05 6.87 -14.32
N ASN A 123 -3.17 5.62 -14.74
CA ASN A 123 -2.82 5.15 -16.09
C ASN A 123 -1.32 5.26 -16.48
N PHE A 124 -0.43 5.51 -15.50
CA PHE A 124 1.02 5.57 -15.73
C PHE A 124 1.78 4.37 -15.15
N GLY A 125 1.07 3.29 -14.77
CA GLY A 125 1.65 2.05 -14.28
C GLY A 125 2.15 2.07 -12.83
N TYR A 126 1.84 3.11 -12.05
CA TYR A 126 2.21 3.16 -10.62
C TYR A 126 1.54 2.05 -9.80
N GLY A 127 0.25 1.77 -10.07
CA GLY A 127 -0.46 0.69 -9.39
C GLY A 127 0.16 -0.67 -9.67
N ALA A 128 0.49 -0.96 -10.94
CA ALA A 128 1.12 -2.22 -11.32
C ALA A 128 2.49 -2.39 -10.67
N ASP A 129 3.35 -1.34 -10.70
CA ASP A 129 4.67 -1.38 -10.06
C ASP A 129 4.57 -1.60 -8.55
N ALA A 130 3.66 -0.90 -7.85
CA ALA A 130 3.44 -1.09 -6.42
C ALA A 130 2.93 -2.50 -6.10
N THR A 131 1.99 -3.03 -6.91
CA THR A 131 1.46 -4.38 -6.76
C THR A 131 2.56 -5.44 -6.89
N MET A 132 3.39 -5.35 -7.92
CA MET A 132 4.51 -6.29 -8.10
C MET A 132 5.46 -6.28 -6.91
N ASN A 133 5.78 -5.09 -6.38
CA ASN A 133 6.65 -4.96 -5.22
C ASN A 133 6.02 -5.55 -3.95
N THR A 134 4.75 -5.27 -3.70
CA THR A 134 4.07 -5.80 -2.50
C THR A 134 3.85 -7.30 -2.58
N LEU A 135 3.54 -7.85 -3.76
CA LEU A 135 3.48 -9.31 -3.96
C LEU A 135 4.84 -9.97 -3.75
N TYR A 136 5.91 -9.36 -4.26
CA TYR A 136 7.27 -9.83 -3.99
C TYR A 136 7.56 -9.87 -2.49
N TYR A 137 7.19 -8.81 -1.76
CA TYR A 137 7.37 -8.73 -0.31
C TYR A 137 6.60 -9.84 0.40
N ILE A 138 5.30 -9.98 0.15
CA ILE A 138 4.45 -10.91 0.91
C ILE A 138 4.89 -12.36 0.71
N PHE A 139 5.20 -12.77 -0.53
CA PHE A 139 5.62 -14.14 -0.84
C PHE A 139 7.05 -14.47 -0.39
N ASN A 140 7.92 -13.49 -0.22
CA ASN A 140 9.32 -13.74 0.17
C ASN A 140 9.63 -13.45 1.64
N GLN A 141 8.75 -12.73 2.34
CA GLN A 141 8.99 -12.30 3.72
C GLN A 141 7.96 -12.85 4.71
N THR A 142 6.98 -13.62 4.23
CA THR A 142 5.94 -14.25 5.07
C THR A 142 5.66 -15.67 4.59
N ASP A 143 4.85 -16.40 5.35
CA ASP A 143 4.40 -17.76 4.99
C ASP A 143 3.16 -17.76 4.07
N ILE A 144 2.73 -16.60 3.59
CA ILE A 144 1.58 -16.49 2.67
C ILE A 144 1.94 -17.13 1.33
N THR A 145 1.10 -18.03 0.87
CA THR A 145 1.25 -18.76 -0.41
C THR A 145 0.16 -18.41 -1.41
N LYS A 146 -0.92 -17.76 -0.96
CA LYS A 146 -2.05 -17.40 -1.81
C LYS A 146 -2.50 -15.98 -1.51
N VAL A 147 -2.52 -15.14 -2.54
CA VAL A 147 -3.09 -13.79 -2.49
C VAL A 147 -4.24 -13.70 -3.49
N TYR A 148 -5.36 -13.15 -3.08
CA TYR A 148 -6.50 -12.88 -3.94
C TYR A 148 -6.92 -11.42 -3.79
N LEU A 149 -7.70 -10.91 -4.71
CA LEU A 149 -8.25 -9.57 -4.70
C LEU A 149 -9.66 -9.59 -5.30
N HIS A 150 -10.46 -8.61 -4.90
CA HIS A 150 -11.74 -8.32 -5.51
C HIS A 150 -11.69 -6.93 -6.16
N THR A 151 -12.34 -6.79 -7.29
CA THR A 151 -12.49 -5.51 -7.99
C THR A 151 -13.83 -5.44 -8.67
N LEU A 152 -14.37 -4.23 -8.86
CA LEU A 152 -15.60 -4.03 -9.61
C LEU A 152 -15.35 -4.32 -11.09
N SER A 153 -16.36 -4.89 -11.77
CA SER A 153 -16.28 -5.18 -13.21
C SER A 153 -16.09 -3.91 -14.05
N GLU A 154 -16.57 -2.77 -13.56
CA GLU A 154 -16.45 -1.47 -14.20
C GLU A 154 -15.09 -0.80 -13.97
N ASN A 155 -14.30 -1.28 -13.02
CA ASN A 155 -12.95 -0.77 -12.73
C ASN A 155 -11.92 -1.43 -13.66
N ILE A 156 -11.86 -0.97 -14.89
CA ILE A 156 -11.01 -1.51 -15.97
C ILE A 156 -9.58 -0.94 -16.02
N ARG A 157 -9.18 -0.24 -14.98
CA ARG A 157 -7.86 0.42 -14.89
C ARG A 157 -6.76 -0.46 -14.34
#